data_dc1476e2b721ed9c3c465a6f022eea3f
#
_entry.id   dc1476e2b721ed9c3c465a6f022eea3f
#
_cell.length_a   1.000
_cell.length_b   1.000
_cell.length_c   1.000
_cell.angle_alpha   90.00
_cell.angle_beta   90.00
_cell.angle_gamma   90.00
#
_symmetry.space_group_name_H-M   'P 1'
#
loop_
_entity.id
_entity.type
_entity.pdbx_description
1 polymer ?
#
loop_
_entity_poly.entity_id
_entity_poly.type
_entity_poly.pdbx_seq_one_letter_code
_entity_poly.pdbx_strand_id
1 'polypeptide(L)'
;MRKNHQKLLALLLVLAALLSLSGCGRQEEDANQIPDSTGGTEIVKGTAADERFTMNVNMRYSRNPLVATNHSNQLICDLVYENMIELDDNFEVIEGAGIITEWECSDDAKNWVLTVGEGHYFHDGSEVTPRDISYSLGLAINADRFAGRFASYQGASPGEGVVNVSLGIGDAAFIRLLNIPVIKSGTYGEKRDYGNTPIGSGPYTYNEDGSKLLAAETYPGYEDLPVKEIYLKEYKTADEIISAFESGSIDVVTNDPSSYTNLGYASTNEIHTYATTNMHYIMFNEESMLGRYSYFRLAMQHAFDREYLVELLHGNGVASPFPMYPSCPDYPTSLAPTAEYNLESCRRILEVAGVRDYDEDGMLEFMNGSPQEIDLNIAVCADSSAKAGVVRRFQEDMATLGLKVTVHEMTWENYMKALEEGEIAISNTGTQTVPLDMYYGEVKLRANFDLTELLQPRKEENELTNINYSRSTDSTIVAQIENYLAARDTTRPGAYYQFCQYLTGQSGSLITIGFEKQQIITRRGVCKGVEPNAGNPLYNFENWTIDLKND
;
A
#
# COMPACT_ATOMS: atom_id res chain seq x y z
N MET A 1 9.50 -54.45 26.17
CA MET A 1 9.91 -54.20 24.76
C MET A 1 9.62 -52.76 24.25
N ARG A 2 8.63 -52.01 24.74
CA ARG A 2 8.34 -50.65 24.25
C ARG A 2 9.36 -49.54 24.62
N LYS A 3 10.11 -49.66 25.70
CA LYS A 3 11.10 -48.65 26.15
C LYS A 3 12.42 -48.67 25.35
N ASN A 4 12.75 -49.75 24.67
CA ASN A 4 14.00 -49.84 23.90
C ASN A 4 13.86 -49.26 22.47
N HIS A 5 12.65 -49.23 21.90
CA HIS A 5 12.41 -48.63 20.60
C HIS A 5 12.44 -47.09 20.64
N GLN A 6 12.01 -46.48 21.74
CA GLN A 6 12.07 -45.02 21.88
C GLN A 6 13.49 -44.49 22.06
N LYS A 7 14.37 -45.26 22.72
CA LYS A 7 15.80 -44.92 22.84
C LYS A 7 16.56 -45.08 21.52
N LEU A 8 16.17 -46.07 20.70
CA LEU A 8 16.78 -46.28 19.38
C LEU A 8 16.38 -45.17 18.38
N LEU A 9 15.13 -44.70 18.45
CA LEU A 9 14.62 -43.61 17.62
C LEU A 9 15.28 -42.26 17.99
N ALA A 10 15.47 -42.00 19.28
CA ALA A 10 16.17 -40.80 19.76
C ALA A 10 17.67 -40.81 19.37
N LEU A 11 18.32 -41.98 19.36
CA LEU A 11 19.71 -42.09 18.95
C LEU A 11 19.91 -41.89 17.45
N LEU A 12 18.95 -42.33 16.62
CA LEU A 12 18.96 -42.15 15.18
C LEU A 12 18.72 -40.67 14.78
N LEU A 13 17.88 -39.94 15.53
CA LEU A 13 17.66 -38.50 15.32
C LEU A 13 18.87 -37.65 15.70
N VAL A 14 19.61 -38.03 16.75
CA VAL A 14 20.86 -37.36 17.14
C VAL A 14 21.98 -37.63 16.13
N LEU A 15 22.06 -38.85 15.56
CA LEU A 15 23.05 -39.18 14.52
C LEU A 15 22.77 -38.44 13.19
N ALA A 16 21.49 -38.22 12.84
CA ALA A 16 21.11 -37.44 11.66
C ALA A 16 21.45 -35.95 11.81
N ALA A 17 21.35 -35.40 13.03
CA ALA A 17 21.72 -34.01 13.32
C ALA A 17 23.24 -33.78 13.35
N LEU A 18 24.05 -34.81 13.62
CA LEU A 18 25.53 -34.72 13.63
C LEU A 18 26.16 -34.89 12.25
N LEU A 19 25.44 -35.46 11.28
CA LEU A 19 25.90 -35.60 9.89
C LEU A 19 25.65 -34.38 9.01
N SER A 20 24.85 -33.41 9.47
CA SER A 20 24.60 -32.15 8.77
C SER A 20 25.57 -31.00 9.12
N LEU A 21 26.55 -31.23 9.99
CA LEU A 21 27.53 -30.23 10.47
C LEU A 21 28.96 -30.37 9.93
N SER A 22 29.20 -31.27 8.97
CA SER A 22 30.53 -31.46 8.39
C SER A 22 30.54 -31.14 6.88
N GLY A 23 30.48 -29.88 6.55
CA GLY A 23 30.58 -29.45 5.16
C GLY A 23 30.45 -27.94 4.93
N CYS A 24 31.28 -27.13 5.59
CA CYS A 24 31.60 -25.78 5.11
C CYS A 24 33.01 -25.41 5.60
N GLY A 25 34.00 -25.71 4.78
CA GLY A 25 35.34 -25.12 4.89
C GLY A 25 35.25 -23.65 4.52
N ARG A 26 35.51 -22.78 5.50
CA ARG A 26 35.62 -21.33 5.35
C ARG A 26 36.96 -21.04 4.67
N GLN A 27 36.95 -20.58 3.43
CA GLN A 27 38.02 -19.77 2.88
C GLN A 27 37.67 -18.29 3.16
N GLU A 28 38.54 -17.65 3.94
CA GLU A 28 38.57 -16.21 4.06
C GLU A 28 39.08 -15.63 2.72
N GLU A 29 38.24 -14.97 1.96
CA GLU A 29 38.66 -14.09 0.88
C GLU A 29 38.28 -12.64 1.23
N ASP A 30 39.27 -11.78 1.09
CA ASP A 30 39.29 -10.35 1.42
C ASP A 30 38.09 -9.59 0.82
N ALA A 31 37.26 -9.04 1.70
CA ALA A 31 36.26 -8.03 1.36
C ALA A 31 36.94 -6.67 1.19
N ASN A 32 37.51 -6.39 0.03
CA ASN A 32 37.76 -5.02 -0.45
C ASN A 32 38.35 -5.03 -1.86
N GLN A 33 37.53 -5.32 -2.87
CA GLN A 33 37.75 -4.85 -4.24
C GLN A 33 36.39 -4.62 -4.89
N ILE A 34 36.04 -3.35 -5.07
CA ILE A 34 35.00 -2.90 -5.99
C ILE A 34 35.53 -3.23 -7.39
N PRO A 35 34.88 -4.07 -8.22
CA PRO A 35 35.33 -4.29 -9.58
C PRO A 35 35.06 -3.03 -10.39
N ASP A 36 36.11 -2.50 -10.97
CA ASP A 36 36.10 -1.41 -11.93
C ASP A 36 35.25 -1.79 -13.15
N SER A 37 34.18 -1.06 -13.41
CA SER A 37 33.21 -1.34 -14.48
C SER A 37 33.69 -0.79 -15.83
N THR A 38 34.74 -1.39 -16.38
CA THR A 38 35.15 -1.20 -17.78
C THR A 38 35.52 -2.53 -18.44
N GLY A 39 34.55 -3.39 -18.51
CA GLY A 39 34.55 -4.56 -19.36
C GLY A 39 33.14 -4.71 -19.91
N GLY A 40 32.97 -4.52 -21.23
CA GLY A 40 31.69 -4.76 -21.88
C GLY A 40 31.27 -6.22 -21.68
N THR A 41 30.46 -6.46 -20.66
CA THR A 41 29.72 -7.70 -20.51
C THR A 41 28.71 -7.72 -21.65
N GLU A 42 28.85 -8.70 -22.56
CA GLU A 42 27.76 -9.07 -23.45
C GLU A 42 26.50 -9.18 -22.58
N ILE A 43 25.51 -8.32 -22.88
CA ILE A 43 24.20 -8.40 -22.26
C ILE A 43 23.65 -9.74 -22.71
N VAL A 44 23.64 -10.73 -21.80
CA VAL A 44 22.96 -11.99 -22.05
C VAL A 44 21.49 -11.61 -22.23
N LYS A 45 21.03 -11.56 -23.47
CA LYS A 45 19.61 -11.37 -23.78
C LYS A 45 18.87 -12.49 -23.07
N GLY A 46 17.93 -12.13 -22.19
CA GLY A 46 17.04 -13.10 -21.60
C GLY A 46 16.33 -13.84 -22.75
N THR A 47 16.52 -15.13 -22.82
CA THR A 47 15.86 -15.95 -23.83
C THR A 47 14.39 -16.09 -23.48
N ALA A 48 13.49 -15.60 -24.32
CA ALA A 48 12.10 -16.04 -24.27
C ALA A 48 12.11 -17.58 -24.38
N ALA A 49 11.54 -18.29 -23.42
CA ALA A 49 11.58 -19.75 -23.43
C ALA A 49 10.69 -20.31 -24.55
N ASP A 50 9.74 -19.50 -25.05
CA ASP A 50 8.88 -19.81 -26.18
C ASP A 50 8.43 -18.51 -26.89
N GLU A 51 7.74 -18.61 -28.00
CA GLU A 51 7.19 -17.49 -28.77
C GLU A 51 5.86 -16.97 -28.20
N ARG A 52 5.67 -17.06 -26.88
CA ARG A 52 4.40 -16.74 -26.20
C ARG A 52 4.63 -15.72 -25.10
N PHE A 53 3.76 -14.72 -25.07
CA PHE A 53 3.67 -13.84 -23.90
C PHE A 53 2.73 -14.48 -22.88
N THR A 54 3.24 -14.75 -21.67
CA THR A 54 2.53 -15.52 -20.65
C THR A 54 2.49 -14.77 -19.33
N MET A 55 1.32 -14.72 -18.71
CA MET A 55 1.10 -14.13 -17.39
C MET A 55 0.61 -15.18 -16.39
N ASN A 56 0.90 -14.95 -15.12
CA ASN A 56 0.35 -15.77 -14.05
C ASN A 56 -1.13 -15.45 -13.81
N VAL A 57 -1.94 -16.48 -13.59
CA VAL A 57 -3.32 -16.39 -13.13
C VAL A 57 -3.49 -17.22 -11.88
N ASN A 58 -4.31 -16.79 -10.94
CA ASN A 58 -4.65 -17.58 -9.77
C ASN A 58 -6.12 -18.01 -9.83
N MET A 59 -6.36 -19.26 -10.20
CA MET A 59 -7.71 -19.83 -10.40
C MET A 59 -8.51 -20.04 -9.09
N ARG A 60 -7.88 -19.87 -7.93
CA ARG A 60 -8.55 -19.94 -6.62
C ARG A 60 -9.28 -18.64 -6.26
N TYR A 61 -8.89 -17.53 -6.89
CA TYR A 61 -9.46 -16.22 -6.67
C TYR A 61 -10.30 -15.78 -7.86
N SER A 62 -11.23 -14.87 -7.61
CA SER A 62 -12.08 -14.33 -8.67
C SER A 62 -11.27 -13.55 -9.70
N ARG A 63 -11.69 -13.63 -10.96
CA ARG A 63 -11.26 -12.76 -12.07
C ARG A 63 -12.25 -11.63 -12.33
N ASN A 64 -13.23 -11.47 -11.47
CA ASN A 64 -14.14 -10.34 -11.52
C ASN A 64 -13.44 -9.08 -10.98
N PRO A 65 -13.39 -7.98 -11.74
CA PRO A 65 -12.60 -6.80 -11.41
C PRO A 65 -13.04 -6.10 -10.11
N LEU A 66 -14.28 -6.32 -9.65
CA LEU A 66 -14.81 -5.73 -8.41
C LEU A 66 -14.38 -6.49 -7.15
N VAL A 67 -14.00 -7.77 -7.28
CA VAL A 67 -13.67 -8.64 -6.14
C VAL A 67 -12.32 -9.35 -6.27
N ALA A 68 -11.59 -9.10 -7.33
CA ALA A 68 -10.24 -9.64 -7.51
C ALA A 68 -9.28 -9.00 -6.51
N THR A 69 -8.88 -9.76 -5.49
CA THR A 69 -7.93 -9.31 -4.44
C THR A 69 -6.51 -9.84 -4.67
N ASN A 70 -6.34 -10.83 -5.53
CA ASN A 70 -5.02 -11.37 -5.88
C ASN A 70 -4.35 -10.50 -6.95
N HIS A 71 -3.10 -10.11 -6.73
CA HIS A 71 -2.34 -9.21 -7.62
C HIS A 71 -2.26 -9.72 -9.07
N SER A 72 -1.99 -11.01 -9.30
CA SER A 72 -1.93 -11.57 -10.66
C SER A 72 -3.27 -11.40 -11.41
N ASN A 73 -4.39 -11.63 -10.70
CA ASN A 73 -5.72 -11.46 -11.31
C ASN A 73 -6.08 -9.98 -11.51
N GLN A 74 -5.56 -9.08 -10.66
CA GLN A 74 -5.74 -7.63 -10.86
C GLN A 74 -5.04 -7.16 -12.13
N LEU A 75 -3.79 -7.59 -12.40
CA LEU A 75 -3.10 -7.30 -13.66
C LEU A 75 -3.89 -7.77 -14.89
N ILE A 76 -4.51 -8.95 -14.80
CA ILE A 76 -5.38 -9.45 -15.88
C ILE A 76 -6.61 -8.55 -16.05
N CYS A 77 -7.21 -8.09 -14.94
CA CYS A 77 -8.34 -7.16 -15.00
C CYS A 77 -7.97 -5.84 -15.67
N ASP A 78 -6.76 -5.32 -15.43
CA ASP A 78 -6.27 -4.08 -16.03
C ASP A 78 -6.12 -4.17 -17.56
N LEU A 79 -6.02 -5.37 -18.11
CA LEU A 79 -6.02 -5.63 -19.57
C LEU A 79 -7.44 -5.88 -20.15
N VAL A 80 -8.38 -6.31 -19.32
CA VAL A 80 -9.74 -6.69 -19.77
C VAL A 80 -10.74 -5.54 -19.62
N TYR A 81 -10.49 -4.62 -18.70
CA TYR A 81 -11.41 -3.53 -18.35
C TYR A 81 -10.70 -2.19 -18.43
N GLU A 82 -11.28 -1.23 -19.15
CA GLU A 82 -10.87 0.17 -19.01
C GLU A 82 -11.38 0.72 -17.68
N ASN A 83 -10.61 1.60 -17.06
CA ASN A 83 -11.03 2.34 -15.87
C ASN A 83 -11.81 3.60 -16.25
N MET A 84 -12.60 4.13 -15.30
CA MET A 84 -13.26 5.42 -15.48
C MET A 84 -12.26 6.54 -15.66
N ILE A 85 -11.16 6.54 -14.89
CA ILE A 85 -10.01 7.45 -14.99
C ILE A 85 -8.71 6.68 -14.74
N GLU A 86 -7.58 7.24 -15.16
CA GLU A 86 -6.24 6.78 -14.78
C GLU A 86 -5.53 7.84 -13.95
N LEU A 87 -4.62 7.39 -13.06
CA LEU A 87 -3.86 8.25 -12.16
C LEU A 87 -2.36 8.16 -12.47
N ASP A 88 -1.67 9.28 -12.40
CA ASP A 88 -0.21 9.32 -12.41
C ASP A 88 0.40 8.96 -11.04
N ASP A 89 1.74 8.97 -10.95
CA ASP A 89 2.47 8.69 -9.70
C ASP A 89 2.36 9.79 -8.63
N ASN A 90 1.69 10.91 -8.94
CA ASN A 90 1.32 11.95 -7.99
C ASN A 90 -0.16 11.82 -7.56
N PHE A 91 -0.84 10.76 -8.01
CA PHE A 91 -2.27 10.52 -7.79
C PHE A 91 -3.18 11.59 -8.41
N GLU A 92 -2.68 12.29 -9.44
CA GLU A 92 -3.48 13.20 -10.27
C GLU A 92 -4.10 12.44 -11.44
N VAL A 93 -5.26 12.92 -11.90
CA VAL A 93 -5.93 12.30 -13.06
C VAL A 93 -5.15 12.61 -14.34
N ILE A 94 -4.84 11.57 -15.12
CA ILE A 94 -4.24 11.71 -16.44
C ILE A 94 -5.33 12.08 -17.43
N GLU A 95 -5.29 13.32 -17.93
CA GLU A 95 -6.26 13.81 -18.90
C GLU A 95 -6.29 12.97 -20.18
N GLY A 96 -7.47 12.56 -20.59
CA GLY A 96 -7.67 11.76 -21.79
C GLY A 96 -7.33 10.27 -21.62
N ALA A 97 -6.92 9.83 -20.44
CA ALA A 97 -6.74 8.42 -20.11
C ALA A 97 -7.93 7.92 -19.28
N GLY A 98 -8.64 6.93 -19.78
CA GLY A 98 -9.89 6.43 -19.18
C GLY A 98 -11.14 6.95 -19.90
N ILE A 99 -12.28 6.46 -19.42
CA ILE A 99 -13.59 6.68 -20.11
C ILE A 99 -14.19 8.06 -19.77
N ILE A 100 -13.89 8.62 -18.60
CA ILE A 100 -14.31 9.97 -18.22
C ILE A 100 -13.31 10.97 -18.77
N THR A 101 -13.79 11.90 -19.61
CA THR A 101 -12.94 12.87 -20.31
C THR A 101 -12.95 14.26 -19.68
N GLU A 102 -14.06 14.64 -19.05
CA GLU A 102 -14.23 15.95 -18.39
C GLU A 102 -15.06 15.79 -17.11
N TRP A 103 -14.85 16.68 -16.15
CA TRP A 103 -15.61 16.69 -14.91
C TRP A 103 -15.74 18.09 -14.32
N GLU A 104 -16.84 18.29 -13.63
CA GLU A 104 -17.12 19.52 -12.89
C GLU A 104 -17.71 19.17 -11.53
N CYS A 105 -17.46 19.98 -10.50
CA CYS A 105 -18.11 19.85 -9.21
C CYS A 105 -18.72 21.17 -8.75
N SER A 106 -19.77 21.09 -7.92
CA SER A 106 -20.38 22.24 -7.26
C SER A 106 -19.41 22.93 -6.28
N ASP A 107 -19.72 24.18 -5.88
CA ASP A 107 -18.88 24.98 -4.99
C ASP A 107 -18.63 24.31 -3.62
N ASP A 108 -19.58 23.51 -3.14
CA ASP A 108 -19.48 22.72 -1.93
C ASP A 108 -18.87 21.32 -2.15
N ALA A 109 -18.40 21.04 -3.37
CA ALA A 109 -17.82 19.77 -3.82
C ALA A 109 -18.71 18.53 -3.55
N LYS A 110 -20.03 18.70 -3.46
CA LYS A 110 -20.97 17.61 -3.21
C LYS A 110 -21.65 17.04 -4.44
N ASN A 111 -21.74 17.82 -5.49
CA ASN A 111 -22.39 17.40 -6.74
C ASN A 111 -21.38 17.43 -7.87
N TRP A 112 -21.27 16.33 -8.58
CA TRP A 112 -20.33 16.13 -9.67
C TRP A 112 -21.07 15.85 -10.97
N VAL A 113 -20.57 16.37 -12.07
CA VAL A 113 -20.96 16.03 -13.43
C VAL A 113 -19.74 15.44 -14.13
N LEU A 114 -19.86 14.20 -14.58
CA LEU A 114 -18.80 13.45 -15.23
C LEU A 114 -19.17 13.23 -16.70
N THR A 115 -18.38 13.74 -17.64
CA THR A 115 -18.59 13.55 -19.08
C THR A 115 -18.01 12.23 -19.53
N VAL A 116 -18.81 11.42 -20.18
CA VAL A 116 -18.41 10.11 -20.72
C VAL A 116 -17.87 10.29 -22.14
N GLY A 117 -16.64 9.83 -22.39
CA GLY A 117 -16.00 9.87 -23.71
C GLY A 117 -16.72 9.00 -24.73
N GLU A 118 -16.63 9.38 -25.99
CA GLU A 118 -17.13 8.59 -27.13
C GLU A 118 -16.03 7.65 -27.65
N GLY A 119 -16.43 6.57 -28.36
CA GLY A 119 -15.49 5.66 -29.02
C GLY A 119 -15.00 4.51 -28.15
N HIS A 120 -15.56 4.31 -26.96
CA HIS A 120 -15.30 3.15 -26.09
C HIS A 120 -16.35 2.07 -26.33
N TYR A 121 -15.93 0.84 -26.56
CA TYR A 121 -16.81 -0.29 -26.89
C TYR A 121 -16.54 -1.48 -26.00
N PHE A 122 -17.60 -2.12 -25.52
CA PHE A 122 -17.50 -3.41 -24.87
C PHE A 122 -17.09 -4.52 -25.86
N HIS A 123 -16.57 -5.63 -25.34
CA HIS A 123 -16.14 -6.77 -26.15
C HIS A 123 -17.25 -7.39 -27.02
N ASP A 124 -18.50 -7.11 -26.75
CA ASP A 124 -19.65 -7.54 -27.56
C ASP A 124 -20.03 -6.51 -28.65
N GLY A 125 -19.27 -5.44 -28.80
CA GLY A 125 -19.45 -4.39 -29.80
C GLY A 125 -20.47 -3.32 -29.42
N SER A 126 -21.07 -3.37 -28.24
CA SER A 126 -21.93 -2.28 -27.75
C SER A 126 -21.10 -1.12 -27.21
N GLU A 127 -21.57 0.10 -27.41
CA GLU A 127 -20.92 1.31 -26.93
C GLU A 127 -21.05 1.44 -25.41
N VAL A 128 -19.99 1.98 -24.76
CA VAL A 128 -20.01 2.35 -23.34
C VAL A 128 -20.85 3.62 -23.15
N THR A 129 -21.74 3.61 -22.19
CA THR A 129 -22.70 4.69 -21.97
C THR A 129 -22.67 5.20 -20.53
N PRO A 130 -23.23 6.41 -20.23
CA PRO A 130 -23.41 6.91 -18.86
C PRO A 130 -24.11 5.92 -17.92
N ARG A 131 -24.96 5.03 -18.46
CA ARG A 131 -25.62 3.99 -17.68
C ARG A 131 -24.62 2.96 -17.16
N ASP A 132 -23.59 2.61 -17.95
CA ASP A 132 -22.58 1.62 -17.55
C ASP A 132 -21.66 2.20 -16.49
N ILE A 133 -21.31 3.48 -16.59
CA ILE A 133 -20.55 4.21 -15.56
C ILE A 133 -21.33 4.24 -14.24
N SER A 134 -22.59 4.68 -14.27
CA SER A 134 -23.44 4.72 -13.08
C SER A 134 -23.64 3.33 -12.47
N TYR A 135 -23.79 2.30 -13.31
CA TYR A 135 -23.90 0.90 -12.87
C TYR A 135 -22.62 0.40 -12.22
N SER A 136 -21.46 0.62 -12.85
CA SER A 136 -20.15 0.19 -12.34
C SER A 136 -19.85 0.85 -11.00
N LEU A 137 -20.09 2.15 -10.88
CA LEU A 137 -19.94 2.90 -9.63
C LEU A 137 -20.87 2.36 -8.54
N GLY A 138 -22.15 2.13 -8.85
CA GLY A 138 -23.12 1.57 -7.91
C GLY A 138 -22.78 0.16 -7.41
N LEU A 139 -22.00 -0.64 -8.17
CA LEU A 139 -21.48 -1.93 -7.74
C LEU A 139 -20.19 -1.77 -6.93
N ALA A 140 -19.28 -0.89 -7.35
CA ALA A 140 -17.99 -0.68 -6.71
C ALA A 140 -18.12 -0.24 -5.24
N ILE A 141 -19.10 0.61 -4.91
CA ILE A 141 -19.34 1.08 -3.53
C ILE A 141 -19.62 -0.04 -2.53
N ASN A 142 -20.06 -1.21 -3.01
CA ASN A 142 -20.37 -2.38 -2.18
C ASN A 142 -19.40 -3.54 -2.41
N ALA A 143 -18.36 -3.35 -3.19
CA ALA A 143 -17.40 -4.39 -3.53
C ALA A 143 -16.21 -4.37 -2.56
N ASP A 144 -15.78 -5.56 -2.10
CA ASP A 144 -14.69 -5.70 -1.13
C ASP A 144 -13.39 -5.04 -1.58
N ARG A 145 -13.07 -5.09 -2.89
CA ARG A 145 -11.88 -4.44 -3.46
C ARG A 145 -11.84 -2.93 -3.22
N PHE A 146 -13.01 -2.30 -3.18
CA PHE A 146 -13.17 -0.85 -3.06
C PHE A 146 -13.86 -0.44 -1.75
N ALA A 147 -13.94 -1.35 -0.78
CA ALA A 147 -14.56 -1.09 0.52
C ALA A 147 -13.99 0.19 1.15
N GLY A 148 -14.88 0.99 1.72
CA GLY A 148 -14.51 2.26 2.35
C GLY A 148 -14.13 3.40 1.39
N ARG A 149 -13.77 3.13 0.12
CA ARG A 149 -13.34 4.16 -0.85
C ARG A 149 -14.39 5.26 -1.06
N PHE A 150 -15.67 4.91 -1.00
CA PHE A 150 -16.80 5.76 -1.35
C PHE A 150 -17.69 6.10 -0.14
N ALA A 151 -17.11 6.34 1.03
CA ALA A 151 -17.87 6.58 2.27
C ALA A 151 -18.84 7.78 2.18
N SER A 152 -18.50 8.82 1.42
CA SER A 152 -19.36 10.00 1.21
C SER A 152 -20.37 9.88 0.06
N TYR A 153 -20.32 8.80 -0.73
CA TYR A 153 -21.20 8.61 -1.89
C TYR A 153 -22.67 8.44 -1.49
N GLN A 154 -23.55 9.15 -2.15
CA GLN A 154 -25.02 9.04 -1.95
C GLN A 154 -25.76 8.49 -3.16
N GLY A 155 -25.25 8.71 -4.37
CA GLY A 155 -25.89 8.20 -5.58
C GLY A 155 -25.27 8.71 -6.86
N ALA A 156 -25.53 7.97 -7.95
CA ALA A 156 -25.21 8.39 -9.32
C ALA A 156 -26.42 8.16 -10.23
N SER A 157 -26.62 9.07 -11.18
CA SER A 157 -27.68 8.97 -12.18
C SER A 157 -27.14 9.31 -13.57
N PRO A 158 -27.44 8.48 -14.60
CA PRO A 158 -27.05 8.74 -15.98
C PRO A 158 -27.90 9.86 -16.59
N GLY A 159 -27.26 10.75 -17.36
CA GLY A 159 -27.87 11.77 -18.21
C GLY A 159 -27.47 11.58 -19.68
N GLU A 160 -27.68 12.59 -20.51
CA GLU A 160 -27.26 12.58 -21.91
C GLU A 160 -25.74 12.89 -21.98
N GLY A 161 -24.92 11.89 -22.29
CA GLY A 161 -23.46 11.99 -22.34
C GLY A 161 -22.75 12.17 -20.98
N VAL A 162 -23.49 12.25 -19.86
CA VAL A 162 -22.94 12.57 -18.54
C VAL A 162 -23.47 11.65 -17.44
N VAL A 163 -22.73 11.59 -16.34
CA VAL A 163 -23.19 10.99 -15.09
C VAL A 163 -23.18 12.04 -13.99
N ASN A 164 -24.31 12.21 -13.30
CA ASN A 164 -24.40 13.08 -12.14
C ASN A 164 -24.17 12.25 -10.88
N VAL A 165 -23.24 12.67 -10.03
CA VAL A 165 -22.92 12.00 -8.76
C VAL A 165 -23.17 12.96 -7.60
N SER A 166 -23.73 12.45 -6.49
CA SER A 166 -23.95 13.21 -5.26
C SER A 166 -23.19 12.59 -4.08
N LEU A 167 -22.63 13.45 -3.23
CA LEU A 167 -21.87 13.12 -2.03
C LEU A 167 -22.53 13.72 -0.78
N GLY A 168 -22.44 13.03 0.35
CA GLY A 168 -22.92 13.52 1.65
C GLY A 168 -21.96 14.55 2.28
N ILE A 169 -20.66 14.34 2.09
CA ILE A 169 -19.58 15.26 2.50
C ILE A 169 -18.89 15.73 1.22
N GLY A 170 -18.56 17.03 1.16
CA GLY A 170 -17.87 17.60 0.00
C GLY A 170 -16.46 17.04 -0.13
N ASP A 171 -16.11 16.60 -1.33
CA ASP A 171 -14.78 16.10 -1.68
C ASP A 171 -14.39 16.63 -3.07
N ALA A 172 -13.51 17.61 -3.12
CA ALA A 172 -13.05 18.21 -4.38
C ALA A 172 -12.03 17.34 -5.13
N ALA A 173 -11.56 16.26 -4.52
CA ALA A 173 -10.70 15.26 -5.16
C ALA A 173 -11.43 13.93 -5.39
N PHE A 174 -12.76 13.91 -5.32
CA PHE A 174 -13.57 12.70 -5.55
C PHE A 174 -13.25 12.01 -6.88
N ILE A 175 -12.94 12.78 -7.92
CA ILE A 175 -12.56 12.24 -9.23
C ILE A 175 -11.40 11.23 -9.12
N ARG A 176 -10.42 11.46 -8.24
CA ARG A 176 -9.27 10.56 -8.01
C ARG A 176 -9.68 9.20 -7.46
N LEU A 177 -10.89 9.08 -6.89
CA LEU A 177 -11.42 7.82 -6.40
C LEU A 177 -12.02 6.95 -7.51
N LEU A 178 -12.22 7.50 -8.70
CA LEU A 178 -12.86 6.83 -9.83
C LEU A 178 -11.90 5.99 -10.70
N ASN A 179 -10.69 5.74 -10.24
CA ASN A 179 -9.85 4.69 -10.82
C ASN A 179 -10.47 3.31 -10.46
N ILE A 180 -11.53 2.97 -11.17
CA ILE A 180 -12.31 1.74 -11.04
C ILE A 180 -12.71 1.22 -12.42
N PRO A 181 -12.75 -0.11 -12.61
CA PRO A 181 -13.09 -0.71 -13.90
C PRO A 181 -14.54 -0.45 -14.31
N VAL A 182 -14.74 -0.19 -15.58
CA VAL A 182 -16.07 -0.08 -16.19
C VAL A 182 -16.52 -1.45 -16.68
N ILE A 183 -17.72 -1.85 -16.28
CA ILE A 183 -18.36 -3.11 -16.68
C ILE A 183 -19.71 -2.84 -17.34
N LYS A 184 -20.08 -3.68 -18.30
CA LYS A 184 -21.36 -3.52 -19.00
C LYS A 184 -22.55 -3.72 -18.08
N SER A 185 -23.48 -2.78 -18.12
CA SER A 185 -24.70 -2.84 -17.30
C SER A 185 -25.53 -4.10 -17.57
N GLY A 186 -25.99 -4.73 -16.48
CA GLY A 186 -26.79 -5.95 -16.54
C GLY A 186 -26.01 -7.25 -16.74
N THR A 187 -24.66 -7.22 -16.88
CA THR A 187 -23.86 -8.44 -17.07
C THR A 187 -23.39 -9.09 -15.77
N TYR A 188 -23.60 -8.44 -14.63
CA TYR A 188 -23.20 -8.93 -13.32
C TYR A 188 -24.16 -9.93 -12.66
N GLY A 189 -25.40 -10.03 -13.19
CA GLY A 189 -26.47 -10.90 -12.67
C GLY A 189 -27.16 -10.35 -11.40
N GLU A 190 -28.41 -10.83 -11.15
CA GLU A 190 -29.21 -10.41 -9.99
C GLU A 190 -28.66 -10.92 -8.64
N LYS A 191 -27.84 -11.96 -8.64
CA LYS A 191 -27.26 -12.59 -7.45
C LYS A 191 -25.77 -12.34 -7.40
N ARG A 192 -25.27 -11.12 -7.37
CA ARG A 192 -23.84 -10.84 -7.16
C ARG A 192 -22.96 -12.09 -7.25
N ASP A 193 -23.01 -12.78 -8.41
CA ASP A 193 -22.28 -14.01 -8.64
C ASP A 193 -20.81 -13.61 -8.94
N TYR A 194 -20.02 -13.53 -7.89
CA TYR A 194 -18.60 -13.23 -7.96
C TYR A 194 -17.79 -14.26 -8.79
N GLY A 195 -18.40 -15.36 -9.17
CA GLY A 195 -17.82 -16.35 -10.10
C GLY A 195 -17.90 -15.93 -11.57
N ASN A 196 -18.79 -14.99 -11.93
CA ASN A 196 -18.92 -14.53 -13.29
C ASN A 196 -17.92 -13.39 -13.59
N THR A 197 -17.35 -13.45 -14.79
CA THR A 197 -16.52 -12.40 -15.36
C THR A 197 -17.43 -11.49 -16.18
N PRO A 198 -17.74 -10.25 -15.76
CA PRO A 198 -18.56 -9.34 -16.55
C PRO A 198 -17.87 -8.94 -17.84
N ILE A 199 -18.65 -8.43 -18.82
CA ILE A 199 -18.13 -7.96 -20.10
C ILE A 199 -17.37 -6.66 -19.86
N GLY A 200 -16.09 -6.61 -20.31
CA GLY A 200 -15.20 -5.46 -20.26
C GLY A 200 -15.10 -4.71 -21.59
N SER A 201 -14.34 -3.63 -21.59
CA SER A 201 -14.05 -2.76 -22.75
C SER A 201 -12.55 -2.58 -23.00
N GLY A 202 -11.69 -3.27 -22.25
CA GLY A 202 -10.25 -3.16 -22.37
C GLY A 202 -9.67 -3.78 -23.64
N PRO A 203 -8.34 -3.63 -23.85
CA PRO A 203 -7.66 -4.09 -25.06
C PRO A 203 -7.70 -5.61 -25.26
N TYR A 204 -8.00 -6.39 -24.24
CA TYR A 204 -8.06 -7.85 -24.33
C TYR A 204 -9.34 -8.42 -23.73
N THR A 205 -9.76 -9.58 -24.24
CA THR A 205 -10.91 -10.35 -23.76
C THR A 205 -10.53 -11.82 -23.51
N TYR A 206 -11.23 -12.50 -22.60
CA TYR A 206 -11.00 -13.92 -22.37
C TYR A 206 -11.48 -14.76 -23.57
N ASN A 207 -10.70 -15.81 -23.93
CA ASN A 207 -11.20 -16.85 -24.80
C ASN A 207 -12.26 -17.74 -24.08
N GLU A 208 -12.90 -18.64 -24.81
CA GLU A 208 -14.04 -19.45 -24.29
C GLU A 208 -13.71 -20.26 -23.03
N ASP A 209 -12.51 -20.83 -22.92
CA ASP A 209 -12.09 -21.64 -21.77
C ASP A 209 -11.33 -20.86 -20.69
N GLY A 210 -11.07 -19.56 -20.92
CA GLY A 210 -10.38 -18.69 -20.00
C GLY A 210 -8.89 -18.99 -19.81
N SER A 211 -8.26 -19.74 -20.75
CA SER A 211 -6.83 -20.09 -20.73
C SER A 211 -5.94 -19.03 -21.34
N LYS A 212 -6.50 -18.06 -22.03
CA LYS A 212 -5.80 -16.93 -22.63
C LYS A 212 -6.68 -15.69 -22.74
N LEU A 213 -6.01 -14.56 -22.92
CA LEU A 213 -6.63 -13.34 -23.41
C LEU A 213 -6.36 -13.21 -24.91
N LEU A 214 -7.36 -12.77 -25.65
CA LEU A 214 -7.27 -12.44 -27.06
C LEU A 214 -7.41 -10.94 -27.22
N ALA A 215 -6.63 -10.34 -28.11
CA ALA A 215 -6.81 -8.94 -28.49
C ALA A 215 -8.26 -8.69 -28.91
N ALA A 216 -8.89 -7.65 -28.37
CA ALA A 216 -10.28 -7.34 -28.62
C ALA A 216 -10.42 -6.53 -29.91
N GLU A 217 -11.07 -7.08 -30.95
CA GLU A 217 -11.30 -6.40 -32.24
C GLU A 217 -12.15 -5.11 -32.08
N THR A 218 -12.90 -5.00 -30.98
CA THR A 218 -13.70 -3.83 -30.64
C THR A 218 -12.88 -2.68 -30.03
N TYR A 219 -11.64 -2.95 -29.59
CA TYR A 219 -10.78 -1.94 -28.99
C TYR A 219 -10.18 -1.03 -30.07
N PRO A 220 -10.27 0.32 -29.92
CA PRO A 220 -9.82 1.26 -30.97
C PRO A 220 -8.37 1.10 -31.42
N GLY A 221 -7.47 0.67 -30.51
CA GLY A 221 -6.06 0.42 -30.77
C GLY A 221 -5.72 -1.03 -31.14
N TYR A 222 -6.69 -1.85 -31.57
CA TYR A 222 -6.50 -3.29 -31.82
C TYR A 222 -5.31 -3.64 -32.68
N GLU A 223 -5.08 -2.92 -33.79
CA GLU A 223 -3.99 -3.24 -34.73
C GLU A 223 -2.60 -3.01 -34.13
N ASP A 224 -2.49 -2.06 -33.22
CA ASP A 224 -1.24 -1.62 -32.59
C ASP A 224 -0.88 -2.40 -31.32
N LEU A 225 -1.77 -3.29 -30.84
CA LEU A 225 -1.51 -4.08 -29.64
C LEU A 225 -0.25 -4.95 -29.78
N PRO A 226 0.64 -4.95 -28.77
CA PRO A 226 1.98 -5.54 -28.84
C PRO A 226 1.97 -7.06 -29.07
N VAL A 227 0.92 -7.74 -28.61
CA VAL A 227 0.67 -9.16 -28.86
C VAL A 227 -0.81 -9.40 -29.11
N LYS A 228 -1.15 -10.38 -29.93
CA LYS A 228 -2.56 -10.73 -30.21
C LYS A 228 -3.13 -11.77 -29.25
N GLU A 229 -2.28 -12.50 -28.54
CA GLU A 229 -2.65 -13.49 -27.53
C GLU A 229 -1.76 -13.36 -26.30
N ILE A 230 -2.34 -13.43 -25.10
CA ILE A 230 -1.66 -13.52 -23.80
C ILE A 230 -2.06 -14.85 -23.18
N TYR A 231 -1.11 -15.73 -22.93
CA TYR A 231 -1.36 -17.02 -22.29
C TYR A 231 -1.47 -16.87 -20.78
N LEU A 232 -2.44 -17.53 -20.17
CA LEU A 232 -2.66 -17.51 -18.74
C LEU A 232 -2.26 -18.85 -18.14
N LYS A 233 -1.31 -18.84 -17.20
CA LYS A 233 -0.77 -20.05 -16.59
C LYS A 233 -0.84 -19.96 -15.06
N GLU A 234 -1.34 -21.01 -14.41
CA GLU A 234 -1.49 -21.01 -12.96
C GLU A 234 -0.22 -21.47 -12.27
N TYR A 235 0.30 -20.62 -11.38
CA TYR A 235 1.30 -20.95 -10.37
C TYR A 235 0.76 -20.52 -9.00
N LYS A 236 0.89 -21.39 -7.98
CA LYS A 236 0.12 -21.27 -6.73
C LYS A 236 0.91 -20.68 -5.58
N THR A 237 2.23 -20.79 -5.62
CA THR A 237 3.12 -20.34 -4.56
C THR A 237 4.11 -19.32 -5.10
N ALA A 238 4.67 -18.49 -4.21
CA ALA A 238 5.72 -17.53 -4.56
C ALA A 238 6.92 -18.23 -5.20
N ASP A 239 7.36 -19.36 -4.65
CA ASP A 239 8.51 -20.13 -5.19
C ASP A 239 8.24 -20.67 -6.60
N GLU A 240 7.00 -21.12 -6.88
CA GLU A 240 6.60 -21.54 -8.23
C GLU A 240 6.61 -20.35 -9.20
N ILE A 241 6.13 -19.18 -8.78
CA ILE A 241 6.12 -17.95 -9.59
C ILE A 241 7.55 -17.50 -9.91
N ILE A 242 8.45 -17.47 -8.89
CA ILE A 242 9.86 -17.15 -9.09
C ILE A 242 10.49 -18.10 -10.11
N SER A 243 10.34 -19.40 -9.89
CA SER A 243 10.91 -20.42 -10.78
C SER A 243 10.36 -20.34 -12.20
N ALA A 244 9.06 -20.04 -12.34
CA ALA A 244 8.42 -19.86 -13.64
C ALA A 244 8.92 -18.61 -14.35
N PHE A 245 9.13 -17.51 -13.62
CA PHE A 245 9.66 -16.29 -14.18
C PHE A 245 11.13 -16.45 -14.57
N GLU A 246 11.97 -17.04 -13.72
CA GLU A 246 13.38 -17.29 -14.02
C GLU A 246 13.58 -18.25 -15.22
N SER A 247 12.70 -19.25 -15.36
CA SER A 247 12.72 -20.17 -16.52
C SER A 247 12.12 -19.56 -17.79
N GLY A 248 11.53 -18.38 -17.71
CA GLY A 248 10.83 -17.73 -18.82
C GLY A 248 9.49 -18.37 -19.18
N SER A 249 8.87 -19.05 -18.22
CA SER A 249 7.52 -19.61 -18.39
C SER A 249 6.41 -18.60 -18.13
N ILE A 250 6.73 -17.44 -17.53
CA ILE A 250 5.93 -16.22 -17.43
C ILE A 250 6.83 -15.01 -17.64
N ASP A 251 6.29 -13.93 -18.15
CA ASP A 251 7.05 -12.78 -18.65
C ASP A 251 6.91 -11.52 -17.79
N VAL A 252 5.86 -11.44 -16.97
CA VAL A 252 5.56 -10.30 -16.10
C VAL A 252 5.09 -10.80 -14.73
N VAL A 253 5.60 -10.16 -13.67
CA VAL A 253 5.17 -10.39 -12.29
C VAL A 253 5.14 -9.09 -11.51
N THR A 254 4.31 -9.03 -10.48
CA THR A 254 4.35 -7.96 -9.46
C THR A 254 5.18 -8.41 -8.27
N ASN A 255 5.81 -7.46 -7.60
CA ASN A 255 6.55 -7.66 -6.38
C ASN A 255 6.24 -6.57 -5.36
N ASP A 256 6.05 -6.98 -4.11
CA ASP A 256 5.94 -6.10 -2.97
C ASP A 256 7.25 -6.19 -2.16
N PRO A 257 8.10 -5.14 -2.19
CA PRO A 257 9.40 -5.16 -1.51
C PRO A 257 9.31 -5.22 0.01
N SER A 258 8.15 -4.85 0.60
CA SER A 258 7.93 -4.88 2.05
C SER A 258 7.51 -6.25 2.56
N SER A 259 6.98 -7.08 1.67
CA SER A 259 6.40 -8.39 2.01
C SER A 259 7.46 -9.45 2.28
N TYR A 260 7.13 -10.44 3.11
CA TYR A 260 7.89 -11.70 3.24
C TYR A 260 8.02 -12.47 1.92
N THR A 261 7.10 -12.23 1.00
CA THR A 261 7.12 -12.81 -0.34
C THR A 261 7.93 -11.96 -1.32
N ASN A 262 8.75 -11.02 -0.81
CA ASN A 262 9.68 -10.29 -1.66
C ASN A 262 10.49 -11.28 -2.50
N LEU A 263 10.20 -11.26 -3.78
CA LEU A 263 10.75 -12.20 -4.74
C LEU A 263 12.14 -11.69 -5.13
N GLY A 264 13.19 -12.22 -4.51
CA GLY A 264 14.57 -11.89 -4.86
C GLY A 264 14.92 -12.34 -6.27
N TYR A 265 14.54 -11.56 -7.27
CA TYR A 265 14.82 -11.89 -8.68
C TYR A 265 16.27 -11.67 -9.06
N ALA A 266 16.81 -12.59 -9.85
CA ALA A 266 18.17 -12.53 -10.36
C ALA A 266 18.39 -11.39 -11.38
N SER A 267 19.64 -11.14 -11.74
CA SER A 267 20.12 -9.98 -12.54
C SER A 267 19.63 -9.88 -14.00
N THR A 268 18.80 -10.81 -14.46
CA THR A 268 18.28 -10.85 -15.85
C THR A 268 16.97 -10.09 -16.05
N ASN A 269 16.51 -9.39 -15.03
CA ASN A 269 15.20 -8.77 -14.99
C ASN A 269 15.27 -7.25 -15.13
N GLU A 270 14.18 -6.65 -15.56
CA GLU A 270 13.96 -5.20 -15.50
C GLU A 270 12.89 -4.93 -14.44
N ILE A 271 13.23 -4.04 -13.50
CA ILE A 271 12.37 -3.70 -12.37
C ILE A 271 11.90 -2.28 -12.58
N HIS A 272 10.58 -2.10 -12.61
CA HIS A 272 9.93 -0.81 -12.71
C HIS A 272 9.13 -0.58 -11.43
N THR A 273 9.36 0.56 -10.77
CA THR A 273 8.68 0.92 -9.52
C THR A 273 7.57 1.91 -9.79
N TYR A 274 6.48 1.81 -9.04
CA TYR A 274 5.38 2.76 -9.08
C TYR A 274 4.92 3.13 -7.67
N ALA A 275 4.36 4.32 -7.54
CA ALA A 275 3.85 4.85 -6.28
C ALA A 275 2.65 4.04 -5.78
N THR A 276 2.51 3.91 -4.46
CA THR A 276 1.31 3.40 -3.81
C THR A 276 0.86 4.34 -2.71
N THR A 277 -0.39 4.22 -2.30
CA THR A 277 -0.91 4.93 -1.12
C THR A 277 -0.70 4.15 0.18
N ASN A 278 0.14 3.10 0.19
CA ASN A 278 0.47 2.34 1.39
C ASN A 278 1.35 3.19 2.31
N MET A 279 0.75 3.71 3.36
CA MET A 279 1.38 4.61 4.32
C MET A 279 1.77 3.87 5.59
N HIS A 280 3.02 4.04 6.00
CA HIS A 280 3.55 3.63 7.30
C HIS A 280 3.43 4.78 8.30
N TYR A 281 2.96 4.47 9.49
CA TYR A 281 2.74 5.49 10.51
C TYR A 281 2.94 4.95 11.94
N ILE A 282 3.14 5.87 12.86
CA ILE A 282 3.06 5.64 14.31
C ILE A 282 1.85 6.38 14.86
N MET A 283 1.12 5.73 15.74
CA MET A 283 0.00 6.33 16.46
C MET A 283 0.11 6.04 17.94
N PHE A 284 -0.43 6.95 18.76
CA PHE A 284 -0.40 6.86 20.22
C PHE A 284 -1.73 6.32 20.76
N ASN A 285 -1.66 5.63 21.89
CA ASN A 285 -2.82 5.48 22.76
C ASN A 285 -2.93 6.74 23.63
N GLU A 286 -3.87 7.63 23.32
CA GLU A 286 -4.05 8.91 24.01
C GLU A 286 -4.65 8.75 25.43
N GLU A 287 -5.02 7.55 25.85
CA GLU A 287 -5.39 7.24 27.23
C GLU A 287 -4.20 6.78 28.07
N SER A 288 -3.06 6.44 27.45
CA SER A 288 -1.86 6.02 28.17
C SER A 288 -1.25 7.18 28.98
N MET A 289 -0.34 6.87 29.90
CA MET A 289 0.24 7.84 30.82
C MET A 289 0.91 9.02 30.09
N LEU A 290 1.66 8.76 29.05
CA LEU A 290 2.37 9.79 28.26
C LEU A 290 1.62 10.17 26.99
N GLY A 291 0.96 9.23 26.33
CA GLY A 291 0.24 9.46 25.09
C GLY A 291 -0.85 10.54 25.18
N ARG A 292 -1.44 10.76 26.37
CA ARG A 292 -2.43 11.83 26.61
C ARG A 292 -1.87 13.25 26.47
N TYR A 293 -0.54 13.44 26.58
CA TYR A 293 0.07 14.76 26.51
C TYR A 293 0.54 15.08 25.09
N SER A 294 -0.09 16.09 24.46
CA SER A 294 0.28 16.50 23.10
C SER A 294 1.76 16.88 22.98
N TYR A 295 2.34 17.55 23.98
CA TYR A 295 3.77 17.88 23.95
C TYR A 295 4.67 16.63 23.88
N PHE A 296 4.29 15.53 24.51
CA PHE A 296 5.02 14.28 24.39
C PHE A 296 4.90 13.73 22.96
N ARG A 297 3.66 13.68 22.42
CA ARG A 297 3.44 13.23 21.04
C ARG A 297 4.18 14.10 20.01
N LEU A 298 4.20 15.43 20.23
CA LEU A 298 4.96 16.37 19.38
C LEU A 298 6.47 16.16 19.45
N ALA A 299 7.02 15.80 20.62
CA ALA A 299 8.44 15.42 20.72
C ALA A 299 8.76 14.21 19.86
N MET A 300 7.89 13.21 19.86
CA MET A 300 8.06 11.98 19.09
C MET A 300 8.00 12.20 17.57
N GLN A 301 7.45 13.31 17.07
CA GLN A 301 7.53 13.67 15.63
C GLN A 301 8.99 13.76 15.14
N HIS A 302 9.91 14.11 16.04
CA HIS A 302 11.34 14.25 15.75
C HIS A 302 12.16 13.00 16.09
N ALA A 303 11.53 11.94 16.57
CA ALA A 303 12.20 10.75 17.07
C ALA A 303 12.34 9.61 16.05
N PHE A 304 11.65 9.69 14.92
CA PHE A 304 11.66 8.65 13.91
C PHE A 304 12.49 9.03 12.69
N ASP A 305 13.54 8.22 12.42
CA ASP A 305 14.36 8.31 11.21
C ASP A 305 13.57 7.71 10.03
N ARG A 306 12.94 8.60 9.25
CA ARG A 306 12.08 8.21 8.14
C ARG A 306 12.85 7.65 6.95
N GLU A 307 14.07 8.14 6.74
CA GLU A 307 14.94 7.63 5.67
C GLU A 307 15.36 6.19 5.93
N TYR A 308 15.40 5.77 7.19
CA TYR A 308 15.71 4.39 7.54
C TYR A 308 14.65 3.39 7.03
N LEU A 309 13.36 3.79 6.93
CA LEU A 309 12.35 2.97 6.23
C LEU A 309 12.72 2.76 4.77
N VAL A 310 13.16 3.83 4.08
CA VAL A 310 13.56 3.76 2.66
C VAL A 310 14.76 2.82 2.47
N GLU A 311 15.73 2.87 3.39
CA GLU A 311 16.87 1.93 3.39
C GLU A 311 16.42 0.48 3.58
N LEU A 312 15.54 0.23 4.54
CA LEU A 312 15.01 -1.11 4.81
C LEU A 312 14.16 -1.67 3.65
N LEU A 313 13.53 -0.81 2.87
CA LEU A 313 12.81 -1.14 1.65
C LEU A 313 13.72 -1.15 0.39
N HIS A 314 15.03 -1.10 0.58
CA HIS A 314 16.02 -1.10 -0.51
C HIS A 314 15.76 -0.02 -1.58
N GLY A 315 15.36 1.18 -1.15
CA GLY A 315 15.03 2.31 -2.03
C GLY A 315 13.59 2.28 -2.60
N ASN A 316 12.78 1.28 -2.24
CA ASN A 316 11.37 1.19 -2.68
C ASN A 316 10.41 1.85 -1.68
N GLY A 317 10.82 2.96 -1.12
CA GLY A 317 10.02 3.77 -0.21
C GLY A 317 10.18 5.26 -0.52
N VAL A 318 9.33 6.06 0.09
CA VAL A 318 9.40 7.52 0.08
C VAL A 318 9.16 8.02 1.49
N ALA A 319 10.18 8.62 2.09
CA ALA A 319 10.07 9.26 3.40
C ALA A 319 9.14 10.47 3.32
N SER A 320 8.21 10.59 4.27
CA SER A 320 7.33 11.75 4.36
C SER A 320 6.92 12.02 5.82
N PRO A 321 7.07 13.26 6.33
CA PRO A 321 6.53 13.64 7.63
C PRO A 321 5.01 13.90 7.60
N PHE A 322 4.39 13.91 6.42
CA PHE A 322 2.95 14.17 6.25
C PHE A 322 2.27 13.00 5.54
N PRO A 323 0.98 12.77 5.78
CA PRO A 323 0.22 11.68 5.18
C PRO A 323 -0.16 11.93 3.71
N MET A 324 0.81 12.35 2.92
CA MET A 324 0.73 12.59 1.48
C MET A 324 2.11 12.39 0.85
N TYR A 325 2.14 12.00 -0.42
CA TYR A 325 3.37 11.90 -1.19
C TYR A 325 4.03 13.27 -1.37
N PRO A 326 5.36 13.39 -1.19
CA PRO A 326 6.07 14.67 -1.34
C PRO A 326 5.99 15.29 -2.74
N SER A 327 5.71 14.48 -3.77
CA SER A 327 5.55 14.94 -5.15
C SER A 327 4.14 15.46 -5.48
N CYS A 328 3.16 15.23 -4.60
CA CYS A 328 1.80 15.73 -4.83
C CYS A 328 1.74 17.28 -4.81
N PRO A 329 0.93 17.89 -5.66
CA PRO A 329 0.83 19.36 -5.74
C PRO A 329 0.39 20.03 -4.43
N ASP A 330 -0.41 19.34 -3.61
CA ASP A 330 -0.93 19.86 -2.33
C ASP A 330 0.07 19.71 -1.17
N TYR A 331 1.23 19.08 -1.40
CA TYR A 331 2.20 18.77 -0.34
C TYR A 331 2.81 20.04 0.28
N PRO A 332 2.82 20.19 1.62
CA PRO A 332 3.25 21.39 2.29
C PRO A 332 4.80 21.45 2.46
N THR A 333 5.54 21.56 1.37
CA THR A 333 7.00 21.53 1.33
C THR A 333 7.66 22.48 2.34
N SER A 334 7.08 23.68 2.54
CA SER A 334 7.64 24.67 3.48
C SER A 334 7.49 24.28 4.95
N LEU A 335 6.59 23.36 5.26
CA LEU A 335 6.35 22.87 6.62
C LEU A 335 7.22 21.64 6.95
N ALA A 336 7.68 20.88 5.96
CA ALA A 336 8.42 19.62 6.15
C ALA A 336 9.62 19.74 7.12
N PRO A 337 10.45 20.81 7.08
CA PRO A 337 11.56 20.95 8.01
C PRO A 337 11.16 21.02 9.50
N THR A 338 9.92 21.37 9.79
CA THR A 338 9.44 21.46 11.19
C THR A 338 9.09 20.10 11.81
N ALA A 339 9.08 19.03 11.03
CA ALA A 339 8.77 17.68 11.46
C ALA A 339 9.86 16.66 11.09
N GLU A 340 11.07 17.14 10.78
CA GLU A 340 12.22 16.30 10.47
C GLU A 340 12.74 15.53 11.69
N TYR A 341 13.38 14.39 11.42
CA TYR A 341 14.10 13.62 12.42
C TYR A 341 15.22 14.46 13.05
N ASN A 342 15.16 14.68 14.35
CA ASN A 342 16.12 15.50 15.09
C ASN A 342 16.02 15.20 16.60
N LEU A 343 16.93 14.37 17.11
CA LEU A 343 16.92 13.95 18.50
C LEU A 343 17.16 15.10 19.51
N GLU A 344 17.86 16.17 19.12
CA GLU A 344 18.03 17.35 19.99
C GLU A 344 16.70 18.12 20.11
N SER A 345 15.96 18.27 19.02
CA SER A 345 14.59 18.84 19.06
C SER A 345 13.65 17.98 19.88
N CYS A 346 13.71 16.65 19.72
CA CYS A 346 12.97 15.71 20.54
C CYS A 346 13.25 15.92 22.03
N ARG A 347 14.52 15.91 22.44
CA ARG A 347 14.94 16.15 23.84
C ARG A 347 14.41 17.47 24.38
N ARG A 348 14.57 18.56 23.66
CA ARG A 348 14.13 19.89 24.08
C ARG A 348 12.62 19.95 24.30
N ILE A 349 11.83 19.31 23.46
CA ILE A 349 10.37 19.28 23.60
C ILE A 349 9.98 18.38 24.78
N LEU A 350 10.65 17.24 24.98
CA LEU A 350 10.47 16.38 26.15
C LEU A 350 10.71 17.13 27.47
N GLU A 351 11.78 17.93 27.54
CA GLU A 351 12.07 18.77 28.72
C GLU A 351 10.94 19.77 29.01
N VAL A 352 10.37 20.40 27.96
CA VAL A 352 9.20 21.27 28.08
C VAL A 352 7.96 20.48 28.55
N ALA A 353 7.81 19.24 28.11
CA ALA A 353 6.75 18.33 28.55
C ALA A 353 6.91 17.83 29.99
N GLY A 354 8.02 18.18 30.66
CA GLY A 354 8.33 17.73 32.03
C GLY A 354 8.90 16.31 32.07
N VAL A 355 9.45 15.84 30.96
CA VAL A 355 10.18 14.58 30.86
C VAL A 355 11.66 14.89 30.87
N ARG A 356 12.35 14.59 31.96
CA ARG A 356 13.77 14.87 32.18
C ARG A 356 14.35 13.94 33.23
N ASP A 357 15.65 13.87 33.32
CA ASP A 357 16.38 13.17 34.37
C ASP A 357 16.33 14.01 35.65
N TYR A 358 15.55 13.57 36.63
CA TYR A 358 15.32 14.28 37.90
C TYR A 358 16.27 13.86 39.03
N ASP A 359 16.83 12.65 38.95
CA ASP A 359 17.72 12.09 39.97
C ASP A 359 19.18 11.92 39.52
N GLU A 360 19.49 12.33 38.28
CA GLU A 360 20.79 12.34 37.67
C GLU A 360 21.39 10.92 37.42
N ASP A 361 20.53 9.93 37.21
CA ASP A 361 20.95 8.56 36.90
C ASP A 361 21.15 8.30 35.39
N GLY A 362 20.78 9.27 34.54
CA GLY A 362 20.89 9.22 33.07
C GLY A 362 19.64 8.73 32.38
N MET A 363 18.59 8.38 33.14
CA MET A 363 17.29 8.00 32.57
C MET A 363 16.33 9.17 32.68
N LEU A 364 15.33 9.18 31.78
CA LEU A 364 14.29 10.21 31.79
C LEU A 364 13.07 9.73 32.57
N GLU A 365 12.62 10.57 33.50
CA GLU A 365 11.39 10.40 34.24
C GLU A 365 10.34 11.42 33.85
N PHE A 366 9.10 11.07 34.16
CA PHE A 366 7.95 11.96 34.11
C PHE A 366 7.45 12.30 35.49
N MET A 367 7.20 13.59 35.76
CA MET A 367 6.74 14.05 37.06
C MET A 367 5.22 13.82 37.24
N ASN A 368 4.85 12.84 38.07
CA ASN A 368 3.48 12.56 38.45
C ASN A 368 3.38 12.50 40.00
N GLY A 369 3.47 13.68 40.66
CA GLY A 369 3.60 13.79 42.10
C GLY A 369 5.01 13.46 42.61
N SER A 370 5.65 12.45 42.07
CA SER A 370 7.09 12.12 42.21
C SER A 370 7.64 11.71 40.86
N PRO A 371 8.98 11.74 40.65
CA PRO A 371 9.58 11.18 39.43
C PRO A 371 9.15 9.73 39.23
N GLN A 372 8.76 9.40 37.99
CA GLN A 372 8.35 8.05 37.61
C GLN A 372 9.19 7.66 36.40
N GLU A 373 9.89 6.53 36.49
CA GLU A 373 10.57 5.93 35.36
C GLU A 373 9.60 5.69 34.19
N ILE A 374 10.09 5.94 32.98
CA ILE A 374 9.33 5.75 31.75
C ILE A 374 9.77 4.43 31.10
N ASP A 375 8.82 3.57 30.81
CA ASP A 375 8.98 2.39 29.95
C ASP A 375 7.90 2.45 28.88
N LEU A 376 8.24 3.02 27.71
CA LEU A 376 7.32 3.12 26.58
C LEU A 376 7.15 1.77 25.91
N ASN A 377 5.91 1.30 25.85
CA ASN A 377 5.57 0.06 25.19
C ASN A 377 5.03 0.33 23.78
N ILE A 378 5.76 -0.11 22.76
CA ILE A 378 5.36 0.01 21.37
C ILE A 378 5.07 -1.35 20.75
N ALA A 379 3.89 -1.50 20.15
CA ALA A 379 3.50 -2.72 19.42
C ALA A 379 3.80 -2.59 17.93
N VAL A 380 4.30 -3.67 17.33
CA VAL A 380 4.50 -3.80 15.89
C VAL A 380 4.12 -5.21 15.44
N CYS A 381 3.43 -5.33 14.30
CA CYS A 381 3.18 -6.62 13.69
C CYS A 381 4.47 -7.20 13.10
N ALA A 382 4.75 -8.46 13.41
CA ALA A 382 5.95 -9.15 12.94
C ALA A 382 5.79 -9.74 11.51
N ASP A 383 4.94 -9.13 10.68
CA ASP A 383 4.69 -9.51 9.29
C ASP A 383 5.70 -8.89 8.30
N SER A 384 6.51 -7.93 8.76
CA SER A 384 7.52 -7.25 7.96
C SER A 384 8.76 -6.93 8.79
N SER A 385 9.93 -7.30 8.26
CA SER A 385 11.22 -6.95 8.88
C SER A 385 11.49 -5.45 8.83
N ALA A 386 10.97 -4.73 7.84
CA ALA A 386 11.10 -3.29 7.70
C ALA A 386 10.37 -2.56 8.84
N LYS A 387 9.12 -2.93 9.14
CA LYS A 387 8.35 -2.36 10.27
C LYS A 387 9.08 -2.54 11.60
N ALA A 388 9.51 -3.79 11.88
CA ALA A 388 10.28 -4.10 13.09
C ALA A 388 11.61 -3.33 13.13
N GLY A 389 12.29 -3.17 11.99
CA GLY A 389 13.53 -2.42 11.88
C GLY A 389 13.39 -0.95 12.26
N VAL A 390 12.36 -0.27 11.75
CA VAL A 390 12.07 1.14 12.11
C VAL A 390 11.85 1.32 13.61
N VAL A 391 11.08 0.41 14.22
CA VAL A 391 10.78 0.51 15.67
C VAL A 391 12.01 0.20 16.52
N ARG A 392 12.86 -0.74 16.11
CA ARG A 392 14.14 -1.02 16.79
C ARG A 392 15.10 0.16 16.68
N ARG A 393 15.16 0.82 15.53
CA ARG A 393 15.95 2.04 15.37
C ARG A 393 15.45 3.14 16.32
N PHE A 394 14.15 3.35 16.39
CA PHE A 394 13.55 4.26 17.38
C PHE A 394 13.93 3.89 18.82
N GLN A 395 13.89 2.61 19.21
CA GLN A 395 14.32 2.14 20.54
C GLN A 395 15.79 2.51 20.83
N GLU A 396 16.68 2.29 19.86
CA GLU A 396 18.11 2.63 19.99
C GLU A 396 18.30 4.15 20.16
N ASP A 397 17.63 4.96 19.36
CA ASP A 397 17.70 6.40 19.41
C ASP A 397 17.17 6.96 20.74
N MET A 398 16.05 6.43 21.24
CA MET A 398 15.49 6.83 22.54
C MET A 398 16.42 6.44 23.70
N ALA A 399 17.09 5.31 23.64
CA ALA A 399 18.08 4.93 24.64
C ALA A 399 19.24 5.95 24.73
N THR A 400 19.64 6.58 23.62
CA THR A 400 20.67 7.66 23.64
C THR A 400 20.18 8.92 24.36
N LEU A 401 18.86 9.12 24.45
CA LEU A 401 18.25 10.23 25.17
C LEU A 401 17.96 9.87 26.65
N GLY A 402 18.18 8.63 27.07
CA GLY A 402 17.81 8.14 28.39
C GLY A 402 16.34 7.72 28.51
N LEU A 403 15.64 7.52 27.41
CA LEU A 403 14.25 7.06 27.42
C LEU A 403 14.19 5.56 27.14
N LYS A 404 13.64 4.78 28.07
CA LYS A 404 13.45 3.34 27.87
C LYS A 404 12.25 3.08 26.97
N VAL A 405 12.45 2.23 25.94
CA VAL A 405 11.40 1.75 25.03
C VAL A 405 11.43 0.23 25.01
N THR A 406 10.27 -0.39 25.19
CA THR A 406 10.10 -1.84 25.03
C THR A 406 9.31 -2.13 23.76
N VAL A 407 9.96 -2.83 22.81
CA VAL A 407 9.36 -3.21 21.53
C VAL A 407 8.69 -4.57 21.66
N HIS A 408 7.42 -4.64 21.27
CA HIS A 408 6.62 -5.88 21.25
C HIS A 408 6.31 -6.28 19.81
N GLU A 409 7.13 -7.20 19.28
CA GLU A 409 6.89 -7.82 17.96
C GLU A 409 5.86 -8.93 18.09
N MET A 410 4.76 -8.84 17.38
CA MET A 410 3.57 -9.67 17.63
C MET A 410 3.04 -10.30 16.34
N THR A 411 2.36 -11.43 16.46
CA THR A 411 1.51 -11.93 15.38
C THR A 411 0.35 -10.97 15.11
N TRP A 412 -0.21 -10.98 13.91
CA TRP A 412 -1.35 -10.13 13.56
C TRP A 412 -2.51 -10.21 14.55
N GLU A 413 -2.88 -11.43 14.97
CA GLU A 413 -3.96 -11.65 15.94
C GLU A 413 -3.69 -10.95 17.29
N ASN A 414 -2.49 -11.13 17.85
CA ASN A 414 -2.12 -10.52 19.12
C ASN A 414 -1.96 -9.00 18.98
N TYR A 415 -1.46 -8.53 17.86
CA TYR A 415 -1.33 -7.11 17.55
C TYR A 415 -2.70 -6.43 17.52
N MET A 416 -3.66 -6.97 16.75
CA MET A 416 -5.01 -6.42 16.69
C MET A 416 -5.70 -6.42 18.06
N LYS A 417 -5.52 -7.49 18.83
CA LYS A 417 -6.04 -7.56 20.21
C LYS A 417 -5.44 -6.46 21.10
N ALA A 418 -4.12 -6.22 21.01
CA ALA A 418 -3.47 -5.15 21.77
C ALA A 418 -4.00 -3.76 21.40
N LEU A 419 -4.28 -3.51 20.12
CA LEU A 419 -4.89 -2.26 19.66
C LEU A 419 -6.30 -2.08 20.21
N GLU A 420 -7.13 -3.12 20.19
CA GLU A 420 -8.50 -3.09 20.68
C GLU A 420 -8.57 -2.92 22.19
N GLU A 421 -7.74 -3.65 22.94
CA GLU A 421 -7.73 -3.61 24.42
C GLU A 421 -6.96 -2.40 24.99
N GLY A 422 -5.99 -1.84 24.22
CA GLY A 422 -5.08 -0.79 24.69
C GLY A 422 -4.01 -1.30 25.63
N GLU A 423 -3.84 -2.61 25.70
CA GLU A 423 -2.90 -3.32 26.56
C GLU A 423 -2.21 -4.44 25.79
N ILE A 424 -0.95 -4.70 26.15
CA ILE A 424 -0.13 -5.75 25.54
C ILE A 424 0.00 -6.92 26.51
N ALA A 425 -0.40 -8.11 26.10
CA ALA A 425 -0.20 -9.32 26.88
C ALA A 425 1.29 -9.73 26.86
N ILE A 426 1.92 -9.81 28.04
CA ILE A 426 3.33 -10.18 28.22
C ILE A 426 3.53 -11.60 28.76
N SER A 427 2.45 -12.34 28.99
CA SER A 427 2.50 -13.75 29.42
C SER A 427 1.74 -14.65 28.46
N ASN A 428 2.20 -15.90 28.31
CA ASN A 428 1.54 -16.90 27.45
C ASN A 428 0.09 -17.22 27.86
N THR A 429 -0.31 -16.84 29.09
CA THR A 429 -1.67 -17.02 29.61
C THR A 429 -2.55 -15.78 29.41
N GLY A 430 -1.98 -14.65 28.95
CA GLY A 430 -2.67 -13.37 28.81
C GLY A 430 -3.06 -12.72 30.16
N THR A 431 -2.57 -13.25 31.29
CA THR A 431 -2.94 -12.77 32.65
C THR A 431 -2.09 -11.61 33.14
N GLN A 432 -0.99 -11.31 32.46
CA GLN A 432 -0.13 -10.17 32.75
C GLN A 432 -0.08 -9.30 31.50
N THR A 433 -0.40 -8.02 31.68
CA THR A 433 -0.42 -7.02 30.62
C THR A 433 0.45 -5.82 30.99
N VAL A 434 0.90 -5.09 29.98
CA VAL A 434 1.46 -3.74 30.09
C VAL A 434 0.63 -2.78 29.24
N PRO A 435 0.59 -1.48 29.57
CA PRO A 435 -0.12 -0.51 28.73
C PRO A 435 0.45 -0.51 27.30
N LEU A 436 -0.43 -0.36 26.32
CA LEU A 436 -0.03 0.02 24.96
C LEU A 436 0.14 1.55 24.94
N ASP A 437 1.35 2.05 24.67
CA ASP A 437 1.60 3.49 24.55
C ASP A 437 1.58 3.96 23.09
N MET A 438 2.18 3.17 22.22
CA MET A 438 2.32 3.47 20.80
C MET A 438 2.17 2.20 19.98
N TYR A 439 1.84 2.35 18.69
CA TYR A 439 1.87 1.24 17.75
C TYR A 439 2.33 1.69 16.36
N TYR A 440 2.98 0.78 15.65
CA TYR A 440 3.35 0.95 14.26
C TYR A 440 2.24 0.39 13.38
N GLY A 441 1.61 1.25 12.59
CA GLY A 441 0.55 0.88 11.67
C GLY A 441 0.95 1.04 10.20
N GLU A 442 0.20 0.37 9.36
CA GLU A 442 0.22 0.50 7.92
C GLU A 442 -1.22 0.63 7.43
N VAL A 443 -1.45 1.50 6.47
CA VAL A 443 -2.76 1.70 5.86
C VAL A 443 -2.63 2.06 4.39
N LYS A 444 -3.48 1.47 3.55
CA LYS A 444 -3.66 1.92 2.19
C LYS A 444 -4.65 3.08 2.17
N LEU A 445 -4.14 4.30 1.99
CA LEU A 445 -4.97 5.48 1.86
C LEU A 445 -5.75 5.47 0.54
N ARG A 446 -6.77 6.30 0.47
CA ARG A 446 -7.46 6.62 -0.79
C ARG A 446 -6.64 7.64 -1.58
N ALA A 447 -6.80 7.67 -2.89
CA ALA A 447 -6.05 8.60 -3.76
C ALA A 447 -6.35 10.09 -3.51
N ASN A 448 -7.43 10.43 -2.80
CA ASN A 448 -7.73 11.77 -2.32
C ASN A 448 -7.06 12.12 -0.98
N PHE A 449 -6.31 11.18 -0.38
CA PHE A 449 -5.65 11.29 0.93
C PHE A 449 -6.62 11.61 2.09
N ASP A 450 -7.83 11.07 2.04
CA ASP A 450 -8.79 11.14 3.12
C ASP A 450 -8.33 10.29 4.32
N LEU A 451 -8.18 10.93 5.46
CA LEU A 451 -7.72 10.35 6.73
C LEU A 451 -8.84 10.16 7.76
N THR A 452 -10.09 10.36 7.34
CA THR A 452 -11.24 10.31 8.25
C THR A 452 -11.31 8.99 9.01
N GLU A 453 -11.18 7.85 8.33
CA GLU A 453 -11.25 6.53 8.99
C GLU A 453 -10.11 6.29 9.99
N LEU A 454 -8.94 6.89 9.75
CA LEU A 454 -7.77 6.75 10.61
C LEU A 454 -7.79 7.69 11.82
N LEU A 455 -8.36 8.90 11.68
CA LEU A 455 -8.26 9.95 12.70
C LEU A 455 -9.59 10.33 13.35
N GLN A 456 -10.74 9.92 12.79
CA GLN A 456 -12.04 10.21 13.40
C GLN A 456 -12.17 9.48 14.74
N PRO A 457 -12.56 10.19 15.83
CA PRO A 457 -12.86 9.56 17.11
C PRO A 457 -13.90 8.44 16.96
N ARG A 458 -13.64 7.28 17.56
CA ARG A 458 -14.61 6.16 17.59
C ARG A 458 -15.81 6.57 18.43
N LYS A 459 -16.99 6.41 17.86
CA LYS A 459 -18.26 6.74 18.56
C LYS A 459 -18.86 5.56 19.31
N GLU A 460 -18.67 4.35 18.79
CA GLU A 460 -19.16 3.10 19.39
C GLU A 460 -18.13 1.97 19.13
N GLU A 461 -18.05 0.99 20.03
CA GLU A 461 -17.12 -0.14 19.98
C GLU A 461 -17.27 -1.05 18.72
N ASN A 462 -18.35 -0.89 17.95
CA ASN A 462 -18.72 -1.77 16.84
C ASN A 462 -18.65 -1.13 15.44
N GLU A 463 -18.03 0.04 15.25
CA GLU A 463 -17.82 0.60 13.92
C GLU A 463 -16.67 -0.12 13.19
N LEU A 464 -17.03 -1.14 12.38
CA LEU A 464 -16.11 -1.99 11.64
C LEU A 464 -15.20 -1.25 10.63
N THR A 465 -15.55 -0.04 10.24
CA THR A 465 -14.80 0.76 9.26
C THR A 465 -13.82 1.74 9.88
N ASN A 466 -13.94 2.02 11.17
CA ASN A 466 -13.06 2.95 11.86
C ASN A 466 -11.83 2.23 12.40
N ILE A 467 -10.67 2.51 11.79
CA ILE A 467 -9.36 1.93 12.16
C ILE A 467 -8.57 2.82 13.13
N ASN A 468 -9.20 3.81 13.75
CA ASN A 468 -8.58 4.66 14.77
C ASN A 468 -8.52 3.96 16.13
N TYR A 469 -7.37 3.43 16.49
CA TYR A 469 -7.10 2.82 17.80
C TYR A 469 -6.40 3.77 18.76
N SER A 470 -6.25 5.06 18.42
CA SER A 470 -5.58 6.06 19.27
C SER A 470 -6.37 6.44 20.52
N ARG A 471 -7.66 6.14 20.57
CA ARG A 471 -8.59 6.61 21.62
C ARG A 471 -8.66 8.14 21.73
N SER A 472 -8.27 8.83 20.68
CA SER A 472 -8.34 10.28 20.59
C SER A 472 -9.80 10.75 20.60
N THR A 473 -10.04 11.87 21.29
CA THR A 473 -11.32 12.59 21.27
C THR A 473 -11.24 13.91 20.53
N ASP A 474 -10.17 14.12 19.77
CA ASP A 474 -9.89 15.36 19.04
C ASP A 474 -10.80 15.51 17.82
N SER A 475 -11.91 16.23 17.99
CA SER A 475 -12.83 16.55 16.88
C SER A 475 -12.30 17.65 15.94
N THR A 476 -11.28 18.42 16.36
CA THR A 476 -10.71 19.49 15.53
C THR A 476 -10.00 18.92 14.32
N ILE A 477 -9.33 17.78 14.48
CA ILE A 477 -8.63 17.12 13.37
C ILE A 477 -9.59 16.69 12.26
N VAL A 478 -10.80 16.24 12.62
CA VAL A 478 -11.84 15.87 11.65
C VAL A 478 -12.30 17.07 10.86
N ALA A 479 -12.53 18.21 11.53
CA ALA A 479 -12.90 19.45 10.86
C ALA A 479 -11.81 19.95 9.88
N GLN A 480 -10.53 19.74 10.22
CA GLN A 480 -9.42 20.06 9.31
C GLN A 480 -9.40 19.14 8.08
N ILE A 481 -9.69 17.85 8.25
CA ILE A 481 -9.80 16.90 7.14
C ILE A 481 -10.99 17.27 6.23
N GLU A 482 -12.17 17.55 6.80
CA GLU A 482 -13.35 17.97 6.04
C GLU A 482 -13.10 19.27 5.25
N ASN A 483 -12.42 20.25 5.87
CA ASN A 483 -12.03 21.49 5.18
C ASN A 483 -11.08 21.24 4.02
N TYR A 484 -10.09 20.36 4.20
CA TYR A 484 -9.18 19.98 3.15
C TYR A 484 -9.89 19.24 2.01
N LEU A 485 -10.75 18.27 2.32
CA LEU A 485 -11.48 17.51 1.30
C LEU A 485 -12.39 18.41 0.46
N ALA A 486 -13.09 19.35 1.10
CA ALA A 486 -13.98 20.28 0.42
C ALA A 486 -13.25 21.40 -0.34
N ALA A 487 -11.97 21.66 -0.03
CA ALA A 487 -11.21 22.73 -0.64
C ALA A 487 -10.89 22.44 -2.11
N ARG A 488 -11.09 23.45 -2.97
CA ARG A 488 -10.94 23.32 -4.42
C ARG A 488 -9.69 24.05 -4.92
N ASP A 489 -9.13 23.52 -5.99
CA ASP A 489 -8.10 24.17 -6.81
C ASP A 489 -7.04 24.92 -5.97
N THR A 490 -6.96 26.24 -6.15
CA THR A 490 -5.95 27.09 -5.50
C THR A 490 -6.06 27.17 -3.97
N THR A 491 -7.19 26.78 -3.38
CA THR A 491 -7.38 26.79 -1.92
C THR A 491 -6.97 25.51 -1.26
N ARG A 492 -6.90 24.39 -1.99
CA ARG A 492 -6.62 23.06 -1.48
C ARG A 492 -5.23 22.93 -0.85
N PRO A 493 -4.12 23.40 -1.48
CA PRO A 493 -2.81 23.34 -0.84
C PRO A 493 -2.74 24.07 0.49
N GLY A 494 -3.44 25.23 0.60
CA GLY A 494 -3.53 26.01 1.84
C GLY A 494 -4.31 25.28 2.94
N ALA A 495 -5.39 24.61 2.61
CA ALA A 495 -6.20 23.83 3.55
C ALA A 495 -5.41 22.58 4.03
N TYR A 496 -4.70 21.90 3.15
CA TYR A 496 -3.84 20.79 3.53
C TYR A 496 -2.66 21.23 4.40
N TYR A 497 -2.05 22.38 4.09
CA TYR A 497 -1.02 22.99 4.94
C TYR A 497 -1.53 23.22 6.37
N GLN A 498 -2.74 23.77 6.53
CA GLN A 498 -3.35 24.00 7.85
C GLN A 498 -3.59 22.69 8.60
N PHE A 499 -4.09 21.66 7.92
CA PHE A 499 -4.24 20.32 8.48
C PHE A 499 -2.90 19.77 8.97
N CYS A 500 -1.85 19.79 8.15
CA CYS A 500 -0.52 19.32 8.54
C CYS A 500 0.09 20.13 9.67
N GLN A 501 -0.08 21.46 9.66
CA GLN A 501 0.36 22.34 10.75
C GLN A 501 -0.34 22.00 12.07
N TYR A 502 -1.63 21.70 12.02
CA TYR A 502 -2.37 21.26 13.20
C TYR A 502 -1.85 19.90 13.69
N LEU A 503 -1.70 18.93 12.78
CA LEU A 503 -1.25 17.59 13.08
C LEU A 503 0.14 17.58 13.74
N THR A 504 1.10 18.28 13.17
CA THR A 504 2.51 18.26 13.63
C THR A 504 2.85 19.33 14.66
N GLY A 505 2.00 20.33 14.87
CA GLY A 505 2.27 21.44 15.80
C GLY A 505 1.33 21.52 17.01
N GLN A 506 0.24 20.79 17.03
CA GLN A 506 -0.76 20.84 18.11
C GLN A 506 -1.25 19.47 18.54
N SER A 507 -1.73 18.63 17.63
CA SER A 507 -2.30 17.32 17.95
C SER A 507 -1.22 16.27 18.25
N GLY A 508 -0.32 16.04 17.33
CA GLY A 508 0.70 14.98 17.41
C GLY A 508 0.13 13.56 17.36
N SER A 509 -1.15 13.39 17.05
CA SER A 509 -1.82 12.08 17.12
C SER A 509 -1.26 11.04 16.17
N LEU A 510 -0.77 11.48 15.01
CA LEU A 510 -0.22 10.65 13.94
C LEU A 510 1.19 11.12 13.60
N ILE A 511 2.12 10.18 13.49
CA ILE A 511 3.45 10.39 12.93
C ILE A 511 3.54 9.59 11.64
N THR A 512 3.56 10.27 10.51
CA THR A 512 3.80 9.62 9.22
C THR A 512 5.28 9.26 9.11
N ILE A 513 5.59 8.04 8.68
CA ILE A 513 6.95 7.58 8.43
C ILE A 513 7.26 7.68 6.93
N GLY A 514 6.35 7.22 6.08
CA GLY A 514 6.53 7.27 4.64
C GLY A 514 5.56 6.37 3.90
N PHE A 515 5.84 6.17 2.64
CA PHE A 515 5.03 5.36 1.73
C PHE A 515 5.89 4.28 1.08
N GLU A 516 5.26 3.16 0.75
CA GLU A 516 5.87 2.12 -0.06
C GLU A 516 5.71 2.40 -1.54
N LYS A 517 6.65 1.87 -2.33
CA LYS A 517 6.50 1.64 -3.76
C LYS A 517 6.38 0.16 -4.02
N GLN A 518 5.56 -0.20 -4.97
CA GLN A 518 5.51 -1.56 -5.50
C GLN A 518 6.26 -1.65 -6.83
N GLN A 519 6.40 -2.88 -7.31
CA GLN A 519 7.20 -3.18 -8.48
C GLN A 519 6.42 -4.04 -9.47
N ILE A 520 6.59 -3.72 -10.75
CA ILE A 520 6.36 -4.67 -11.84
C ILE A 520 7.72 -5.11 -12.37
N ILE A 521 7.89 -6.40 -12.56
CA ILE A 521 9.15 -7.00 -13.00
C ILE A 521 8.91 -7.71 -14.32
N THR A 522 9.70 -7.36 -15.31
CA THR A 522 9.65 -7.92 -16.65
C THR A 522 10.97 -8.56 -17.02
N ARG A 523 10.95 -9.45 -17.98
CA ARG A 523 12.16 -10.08 -18.50
C ARG A 523 12.95 -9.10 -19.32
N ARG A 524 14.24 -8.94 -19.00
CA ARG A 524 15.14 -8.03 -19.70
C ARG A 524 15.19 -8.33 -21.20
N GLY A 525 14.96 -7.29 -22.01
CA GLY A 525 14.99 -7.36 -23.45
C GLY A 525 13.75 -7.98 -24.10
N VAL A 526 12.79 -8.47 -23.32
CA VAL A 526 11.49 -8.95 -23.82
C VAL A 526 10.48 -7.82 -23.86
N CYS A 527 10.29 -7.11 -22.73
CA CYS A 527 9.36 -5.99 -22.66
C CYS A 527 10.13 -4.67 -22.66
N LYS A 528 9.65 -3.69 -23.43
CA LYS A 528 10.19 -2.32 -23.49
C LYS A 528 9.05 -1.32 -23.45
N GLY A 529 9.33 -0.10 -22.96
CA GLY A 529 8.30 0.94 -22.82
C GLY A 529 7.37 0.69 -21.62
N VAL A 530 7.85 -0.04 -20.61
CA VAL A 530 7.09 -0.35 -19.40
C VAL A 530 7.14 0.87 -18.48
N GLU A 531 6.01 1.54 -18.31
CA GLU A 531 5.84 2.75 -17.52
C GLU A 531 4.64 2.59 -16.57
N PRO A 532 4.79 1.80 -15.48
CA PRO A 532 3.71 1.60 -14.54
C PRO A 532 3.38 2.89 -13.80
N ASN A 533 2.14 3.06 -13.37
CA ASN A 533 1.74 4.18 -12.53
C ASN A 533 0.96 3.70 -11.28
N ALA A 534 0.66 4.64 -10.39
CA ALA A 534 0.01 4.37 -9.11
C ALA A 534 -1.36 3.69 -9.23
N GLY A 535 -2.06 3.90 -10.32
CA GLY A 535 -3.40 3.35 -10.57
C GLY A 535 -3.40 2.04 -11.33
N ASN A 536 -2.38 1.84 -12.20
CA ASN A 536 -2.35 0.74 -13.15
C ASN A 536 -0.90 0.29 -13.42
N PRO A 537 -0.46 -0.85 -12.88
CA PRO A 537 0.90 -1.37 -13.15
C PRO A 537 1.15 -1.72 -14.62
N LEU A 538 0.10 -1.93 -15.42
CA LEU A 538 0.18 -2.20 -16.86
C LEU A 538 -0.23 -0.98 -17.71
N TYR A 539 -0.12 0.22 -17.13
CA TYR A 539 -0.46 1.45 -17.84
C TYR A 539 0.23 1.52 -19.21
N ASN A 540 -0.50 1.96 -20.23
CA ASN A 540 -0.04 2.03 -21.61
C ASN A 540 0.50 0.70 -22.18
N PHE A 541 -0.03 -0.45 -21.75
CA PHE A 541 0.39 -1.76 -22.27
C PHE A 541 0.34 -1.84 -23.80
N GLU A 542 -0.59 -1.15 -24.42
CA GLU A 542 -0.72 -1.03 -25.88
C GLU A 542 0.51 -0.39 -26.56
N ASN A 543 1.27 0.40 -25.82
CA ASN A 543 2.49 1.06 -26.31
C ASN A 543 3.77 0.25 -26.00
N TRP A 544 3.64 -0.89 -25.31
CA TRP A 544 4.80 -1.72 -25.05
C TRP A 544 5.31 -2.37 -26.35
N THR A 545 6.61 -2.55 -26.42
CA THR A 545 7.20 -3.43 -27.43
C THR A 545 7.56 -4.75 -26.77
N ILE A 546 6.97 -5.85 -27.26
CA ILE A 546 7.20 -7.20 -26.73
C ILE A 546 7.98 -7.99 -27.80
N ASP A 547 9.23 -8.32 -27.46
CA ASP A 547 10.14 -9.07 -28.33
C ASP A 547 10.25 -10.52 -27.82
N LEU A 548 9.48 -11.41 -28.42
CA LEU A 548 9.48 -12.84 -28.10
C LEU A 548 10.47 -13.66 -28.94
N LYS A 549 11.14 -13.03 -29.88
CA LYS A 549 12.11 -13.69 -30.76
C LYS A 549 13.52 -13.55 -30.21
N ASN A 550 14.23 -14.67 -30.16
CA ASN A 550 15.68 -14.69 -29.98
C ASN A 550 16.34 -14.54 -31.35
N ASP A 551 16.77 -13.37 -31.67
CA ASP A 551 17.72 -13.16 -32.77
C ASP A 551 19.16 -13.12 -32.25
#